data_05b7c88b28deb012080f37fc847e1e07
#
_entry.id   05b7c88b28deb012080f37fc847e1e07
#
_cell.length_a   1.000
_cell.length_b   1.000
_cell.length_c   1.000
_cell.angle_alpha   90.00
_cell.angle_beta   90.00
_cell.angle_gamma   90.00
#
_symmetry.space_group_name_H-M   'P 1'
#
loop_
_entity.id
_entity.type
_entity.pdbx_description
1 polymer ?
#
loop_
_entity_poly.entity_id
_entity_poly.type
_entity_poly.pdbx_seq_one_letter_code
_entity_poly.pdbx_strand_id
1 'polypeptide(L)' 'MKTYKFPVVVEQDEDGVYIGLVPDLKGCHTQAKTLSALDRRLKEAIALCLQVERRGFHQNKFVGLRQVEMTV' A
#
# COMPACT_ATOMS: atom_id res chain seq x y z
N MET A 1 -21.23 8.91 -0.77
CA MET A 1 -19.98 8.16 -0.99
C MET A 1 -18.84 8.75 -0.19
N LYS A 2 -18.03 7.89 0.40
CA LYS A 2 -16.83 8.33 1.11
C LYS A 2 -15.61 8.12 0.23
N THR A 3 -14.71 9.08 0.26
CA THR A 3 -13.44 8.99 -0.45
C THR A 3 -12.32 8.84 0.57
N TYR A 4 -11.51 7.82 0.39
CA TYR A 4 -10.35 7.56 1.25
C TYR A 4 -9.08 7.79 0.45
N LYS A 5 -8.07 8.29 1.11
CA LYS A 5 -6.72 8.40 0.56
C LYS A 5 -5.82 7.46 1.32
N PHE A 6 -5.16 6.58 0.60
CA PHE A 6 -4.25 5.60 1.21
C PHE A 6 -2.82 5.90 0.81
N PRO A 7 -1.95 6.21 1.77
CA PRO A 7 -0.53 6.26 1.48
C PRO A 7 -0.05 4.89 1.05
N VAL A 8 0.83 4.87 0.07
CA VAL A 8 1.41 3.63 -0.45
C VAL A 8 2.91 3.78 -0.45
N VAL A 9 3.61 2.81 0.10
CA VAL A 9 5.06 2.73 0.02
C VAL A 9 5.41 1.91 -1.21
N VAL A 10 6.19 2.48 -2.11
CA VAL A 10 6.59 1.80 -3.34
C VAL A 10 8.08 1.48 -3.27
N GLU A 11 8.40 0.21 -3.46
CA GLU A 11 9.77 -0.28 -3.50
C GLU A 11 10.02 -0.98 -4.82
N GLN A 12 11.27 -1.15 -5.16
CA GLN A 12 11.66 -1.92 -6.35
C GLN A 12 12.68 -2.96 -5.90
N ASP A 13 12.44 -4.22 -6.24
CA ASP A 13 13.36 -5.27 -5.87
C ASP A 13 14.53 -5.36 -6.88
N GLU A 14 15.44 -6.28 -6.64
CA GLU A 14 16.63 -6.42 -7.47
C GLU A 14 16.34 -6.91 -8.89
N ASP A 15 15.17 -7.49 -9.11
CA ASP A 15 14.73 -7.92 -10.45
C ASP A 15 13.95 -6.82 -11.19
N GLY A 16 13.83 -5.64 -10.58
CA GLY A 16 13.11 -4.52 -11.19
C GLY A 16 11.61 -4.54 -10.99
N VAL A 17 11.10 -5.46 -10.15
CA VAL A 17 9.66 -5.54 -9.87
C VAL A 17 9.30 -4.48 -8.83
N TYR A 18 8.24 -3.72 -9.11
CA TYR A 18 7.74 -2.73 -8.17
C TYR A 18 6.79 -3.38 -7.18
N ILE A 19 6.96 -3.04 -5.92
CA ILE A 19 6.15 -3.56 -4.83
C ILE A 19 5.46 -2.40 -4.17
N GLY A 20 4.13 -2.49 -4.01
CA GLY A 20 3.35 -1.47 -3.33
C GLY A 20 2.80 -2.03 -2.03
N LEU A 21 3.00 -1.29 -0.95
CA LEU A 21 2.52 -1.64 0.38
C LEU A 21 1.56 -0.55 0.85
N VAL A 22 0.43 -0.96 1.39
CA VAL A 22 -0.57 -0.03 1.91
C VAL A 22 -0.58 -0.16 3.43
N PRO A 23 0.15 0.73 4.15
CA PRO A 23 0.30 0.56 5.60
C PRO A 23 -1.01 0.60 6.38
N ASP A 24 -2.01 1.35 5.91
CA ASP A 24 -3.28 1.48 6.61
C ASP A 24 -4.12 0.20 6.58
N LEU A 25 -3.81 -0.71 5.68
CA LEU A 25 -4.57 -1.95 5.51
C LEU A 25 -3.65 -3.13 5.75
N LYS A 26 -3.93 -3.88 6.79
CA LYS A 26 -3.08 -4.99 7.20
C LYS A 26 -2.94 -6.02 6.07
N GLY A 27 -1.72 -6.33 5.70
CA GLY A 27 -1.43 -7.32 4.67
C GLY A 27 -1.76 -6.89 3.25
N CYS A 28 -2.09 -5.62 3.04
CA CYS A 28 -2.45 -5.14 1.72
C CYS A 28 -1.20 -4.74 0.95
N HIS A 29 -0.83 -5.56 -0.02
CA HIS A 29 0.31 -5.28 -0.87
C HIS A 29 0.11 -5.95 -2.22
N THR A 30 0.86 -5.48 -3.19
CA THR A 30 0.83 -6.05 -4.53
C THR A 30 2.14 -5.73 -5.24
N GLN A 31 2.33 -6.27 -6.42
CA GLN A 31 3.54 -6.03 -7.20
C GLN A 31 3.23 -6.01 -8.68
N ALA A 32 4.07 -5.35 -9.44
CA ALA A 32 3.96 -5.27 -10.89
C ALA A 32 5.30 -4.89 -11.51
N LYS A 33 5.42 -5.11 -12.80
CA LYS A 33 6.66 -4.82 -13.52
C LYS A 33 6.76 -3.36 -13.96
N THR A 34 5.68 -2.61 -13.92
CA THR A 34 5.66 -1.18 -14.27
C THR A 34 4.87 -0.42 -13.22
N LEU A 35 5.15 0.87 -13.07
CA LEU A 35 4.41 1.72 -12.14
C LEU A 35 2.94 1.84 -12.54
N SER A 36 2.68 1.94 -13.85
CA SER A 36 1.31 2.02 -14.35
C SER A 36 0.50 0.79 -13.99
N ALA A 37 1.08 -0.41 -14.16
CA ALA A 37 0.43 -1.65 -13.78
C ALA A 37 0.27 -1.75 -12.27
N LEU A 38 1.26 -1.26 -11.51
CA LEU A 38 1.18 -1.24 -10.06
C LEU A 38 -0.01 -0.42 -9.57
N ASP A 39 -0.22 0.76 -10.16
CA ASP A 39 -1.34 1.61 -9.77
C ASP A 39 -2.68 0.90 -9.94
N ARG A 40 -2.86 0.19 -11.05
CA ARG A 40 -4.09 -0.57 -11.30
C ARG A 40 -4.26 -1.70 -10.28
N ARG A 41 -3.17 -2.43 -10.02
CA ARG A 41 -3.20 -3.54 -9.06
C ARG A 41 -3.43 -3.06 -7.63
N LEU A 42 -2.91 -1.88 -7.29
CA LEU A 42 -3.15 -1.29 -5.98
C LEU A 42 -4.63 -0.99 -5.76
N LYS A 43 -5.29 -0.44 -6.77
CA LYS A 43 -6.72 -0.17 -6.67
C LYS A 43 -7.51 -1.44 -6.44
N GLU A 44 -7.17 -2.51 -7.15
CA GLU A 44 -7.82 -3.80 -6.98
C GLU A 44 -7.55 -4.39 -5.59
N ALA A 45 -6.29 -4.33 -5.15
CA ALA A 45 -5.90 -4.87 -3.86
C ALA A 45 -6.58 -4.13 -2.71
N ILE A 46 -6.62 -2.80 -2.79
CA ILE A 46 -7.28 -1.99 -1.77
C ILE A 46 -8.77 -2.30 -1.73
N ALA A 47 -9.42 -2.42 -2.90
CA ALA A 47 -10.83 -2.74 -2.95
C ALA A 47 -11.13 -4.08 -2.27
N LEU A 48 -10.29 -5.09 -2.51
CA LEU A 48 -10.44 -6.39 -1.87
C LEU A 48 -10.22 -6.33 -0.36
N CYS A 49 -9.18 -5.61 0.06
CA CYS A 49 -8.88 -5.45 1.49
C CYS A 49 -10.02 -4.73 2.21
N LEU A 50 -10.62 -3.72 1.59
CA LEU A 50 -11.74 -3.01 2.17
C LEU A 50 -12.99 -3.89 2.27
N GLN A 51 -13.20 -4.79 1.33
CA GLN A 51 -14.32 -5.73 1.40
C GLN A 51 -14.18 -6.65 2.61
N VAL A 52 -12.98 -7.11 2.89
CA VAL A 52 -12.71 -7.98 4.04
C VAL A 52 -12.95 -7.23 5.35
N GLU A 53 -12.56 -5.97 5.41
CA GLU A 53 -12.62 -5.16 6.63
C GLU A 53 -13.84 -4.24 6.70
N ARG A 54 -14.85 -4.47 5.88
CA ARG A 54 -15.99 -3.56 5.78
C ARG A 54 -16.71 -3.32 7.11
N ARG A 55 -16.57 -4.22 8.08
CA ARG A 55 -17.07 -4.01 9.44
C ARG A 55 -15.92 -3.57 10.32
N GLY A 56 -15.99 -2.36 10.81
CA GLY A 56 -14.98 -1.87 11.72
C GLY A 56 -13.70 -1.39 11.05
N PHE A 57 -13.76 -1.13 9.75
CA PHE A 57 -12.62 -0.51 9.10
C PHE A 57 -12.34 0.85 9.74
N HIS A 58 -11.13 1.00 10.18
CA HIS A 58 -10.67 2.24 10.79
C HIS A 58 -9.35 2.63 10.14
N GLN A 59 -9.35 3.73 9.41
CA GLN A 59 -8.14 4.20 8.77
C GLN A 59 -7.26 4.92 9.79
N ASN A 60 -6.04 4.44 9.95
CA ASN A 60 -5.06 5.11 10.76
C ASN A 60 -4.71 6.47 10.16
N LYS A 61 -4.35 7.41 11.01
CA LYS A 61 -3.89 8.70 10.55
C LYS A 61 -2.47 8.59 10.05
N PHE A 62 -2.25 8.89 8.77
CA PHE A 62 -0.91 8.91 8.23
C PHE A 62 -0.17 10.14 8.75
N VAL A 63 0.97 9.95 9.36
CA VAL A 63 1.76 11.05 9.92
C VAL A 63 2.95 11.37 9.03
N GLY A 64 3.59 10.38 8.47
CA GLY A 64 4.73 10.62 7.59
C GLY A 64 5.64 9.41 7.47
N LEU A 65 6.62 9.57 6.65
CA LEU A 65 7.68 8.57 6.48
C LEU A 65 8.90 9.02 7.27
N ARG A 66 9.55 8.09 7.92
CA ARG A 66 10.77 8.35 8.67
C ARG A 66 11.84 7.38 8.24
N GLN A 67 13.06 7.90 8.16
CA GLN A 67 14.23 7.06 7.94
C GLN A 67 15.02 6.99 9.24
N VAL A 68 15.41 5.79 9.61
CA VAL A 68 16.24 5.57 10.80
C VAL A 68 17.55 4.98 10.35
N GLU A 69 18.63 5.65 10.70
CA GLU A 69 19.97 5.21 10.34
C GLU A 69 20.49 4.26 11.41
N MET A 70 20.96 3.11 10.98
CA MET A 70 21.51 2.10 11.86
C MET A 70 22.89 1.69 11.37
N THR A 71 23.82 1.56 12.30
CA THR A 71 25.14 1.03 12.02
C THR A 71 25.23 -0.35 12.66
N VAL A 72 25.48 -1.36 11.86
CA VAL A 72 25.54 -2.74 12.34
C VAL A 72 26.88 -3.40 12.04
#